data_aa4480aff9f4445ee83cdbf7f0529363
#
_entry.id   aa4480aff9f4445ee83cdbf7f0529363
#
_cell.length_a   1.000
_cell.length_b   1.000
_cell.length_c   1.000
_cell.angle_alpha   90.00
_cell.angle_beta   90.00
_cell.angle_gamma   90.00
#
_symmetry.space_group_name_H-M   'P 1'
#
loop_
_entity.id
_entity.type
_entity.pdbx_description
1 polymer ?
#
loop_
_entity_poly.entity_id
_entity_poly.type
_entity_poly.pdbx_seq_one_letter_code
_entity_poly.pdbx_strand_id
1 'polypeptide(L)'
;MDESSDFSFYTITYQGGTMPENIQNSILHLHLDEELQKYNLEGKWNDYIAVQKEVLRVLRAENFFNDNIVIHKESGMMIKVTPRGIRETFGNGKRFNTLPKHLKKMKVATILYIKTLLTTGNVLSDNVENYHTSNSATFAYISTNIYINDILYPIRITIKKKVNSNIFYIHYIDTK
;
A
#
# COMPACT_ATOMS: atom_id res chain seq x y z
N MET A 1 -24.51 -11.38 -2.54
CA MET A 1 -23.82 -11.04 -3.77
C MET A 1 -22.34 -11.35 -3.57
N ASP A 2 -21.93 -12.42 -4.18
CA ASP A 2 -20.53 -12.82 -4.21
C ASP A 2 -19.80 -11.94 -5.22
N GLU A 3 -19.22 -10.85 -4.77
CA GLU A 3 -18.16 -10.22 -5.54
C GLU A 3 -16.87 -10.99 -5.23
N SER A 4 -16.72 -12.14 -5.89
CA SER A 4 -15.42 -12.70 -6.14
C SER A 4 -14.68 -11.69 -7.02
N SER A 5 -14.02 -10.71 -6.41
CA SER A 5 -13.06 -9.90 -7.12
C SER A 5 -11.94 -10.85 -7.55
N ASP A 6 -12.01 -11.29 -8.79
CA ASP A 6 -10.91 -11.95 -9.48
C ASP A 6 -9.69 -11.04 -9.35
N PHE A 7 -8.78 -11.40 -8.44
CA PHE A 7 -7.47 -10.80 -8.37
C PHE A 7 -6.66 -11.32 -9.56
N SER A 8 -6.96 -10.81 -10.74
CA SER A 8 -6.08 -11.02 -11.88
C SER A 8 -4.85 -10.15 -11.70
N PHE A 9 -3.76 -10.76 -11.29
CA PHE A 9 -2.45 -10.13 -11.28
C PHE A 9 -2.01 -9.94 -12.72
N TYR A 10 -2.12 -8.73 -13.22
CA TYR A 10 -1.48 -8.37 -14.49
C TYR A 10 -0.01 -8.10 -14.20
N THR A 11 0.82 -9.11 -14.41
CA THR A 11 2.25 -8.91 -14.51
C THR A 11 2.54 -8.26 -15.85
N ILE A 12 2.82 -6.97 -15.84
CA ILE A 12 3.32 -6.32 -17.06
C ILE A 12 4.82 -6.61 -17.13
N THR A 13 5.19 -7.67 -17.81
CA THR A 13 6.57 -7.92 -18.19
C THR A 13 6.91 -7.01 -19.38
N TYR A 14 7.87 -6.10 -19.18
CA TYR A 14 8.46 -5.36 -20.28
C TYR A 14 9.30 -6.34 -21.10
N GLN A 15 8.75 -6.83 -22.20
CA GLN A 15 9.52 -7.62 -23.17
C GLN A 15 10.40 -6.67 -24.01
N GLY A 16 11.69 -6.65 -23.68
CA GLY A 16 12.75 -6.28 -24.65
C GLY A 16 12.91 -4.81 -25.00
N GLY A 17 12.41 -3.86 -24.19
CA GLY A 17 12.69 -2.44 -24.38
C GLY A 17 13.36 -1.84 -23.14
N THR A 18 14.42 -1.08 -23.32
CA THR A 18 14.99 -0.23 -22.27
C THR A 18 13.91 0.80 -21.86
N MET A 19 13.50 0.78 -20.59
CA MET A 19 12.65 1.86 -20.07
C MET A 19 13.32 3.21 -20.28
N PRO A 20 12.54 4.25 -20.60
CA PRO A 20 13.06 5.62 -20.61
C PRO A 20 13.70 5.95 -19.24
N GLU A 21 14.88 6.50 -19.26
CA GLU A 21 15.70 6.78 -18.06
C GLU A 21 14.97 7.65 -17.02
N ASN A 22 14.09 8.56 -17.47
CA ASN A 22 13.26 9.40 -16.62
C ASN A 22 12.16 8.64 -15.86
N ILE A 23 11.70 7.49 -16.38
CA ILE A 23 10.73 6.61 -15.71
C ILE A 23 11.45 5.68 -14.74
N GLN A 24 12.62 5.18 -15.09
CA GLN A 24 13.42 4.31 -14.21
C GLN A 24 13.78 4.98 -12.89
N ASN A 25 14.07 6.29 -12.91
CA ASN A 25 14.49 7.03 -11.73
C ASN A 25 13.33 7.41 -10.78
N SER A 26 12.08 7.27 -11.21
CA SER A 26 10.89 7.61 -10.41
C SER A 26 10.17 6.39 -9.83
N ILE A 27 10.48 5.19 -10.28
CA ILE A 27 9.83 3.95 -9.85
C ILE A 27 10.67 3.28 -8.76
N LEU A 28 9.99 2.87 -7.70
CA LEU A 28 10.60 2.15 -6.60
C LEU A 28 10.95 0.71 -7.03
N HIS A 29 12.18 0.30 -6.77
CA HIS A 29 12.68 -1.06 -7.00
C HIS A 29 12.96 -1.74 -5.67
N LEU A 30 12.32 -2.89 -5.43
CA LEU A 30 12.47 -3.67 -4.21
C LEU A 30 12.95 -5.09 -4.51
N HIS A 31 13.80 -5.62 -3.64
CA HIS A 31 14.17 -7.02 -3.60
C HIS A 31 13.55 -7.64 -2.35
N LEU A 32 12.58 -8.55 -2.52
CA LEU A 32 11.76 -9.06 -1.42
C LEU A 32 12.59 -9.64 -0.28
N ASP A 33 13.59 -10.47 -0.60
CA ASP A 33 14.37 -11.13 0.44
C ASP A 33 15.21 -10.14 1.26
N GLU A 34 15.76 -9.11 0.63
CA GLU A 34 16.49 -8.05 1.30
C GLU A 34 15.56 -7.20 2.18
N GLU A 35 14.40 -6.79 1.65
CA GLU A 35 13.43 -5.97 2.37
C GLU A 35 12.84 -6.69 3.58
N LEU A 36 12.67 -8.00 3.49
CA LEU A 36 12.07 -8.79 4.56
C LEU A 36 13.06 -9.22 5.65
N GLN A 37 14.37 -9.05 5.45
CA GLN A 37 15.39 -9.43 6.45
C GLN A 37 15.23 -8.68 7.78
N LYS A 38 14.69 -7.48 7.76
CA LYS A 38 14.46 -6.66 8.96
C LYS A 38 13.31 -7.15 9.84
N TYR A 39 12.51 -8.08 9.33
CA TYR A 39 11.35 -8.63 10.05
C TYR A 39 11.63 -10.03 10.55
N ASN A 40 11.07 -10.36 11.71
CA ASN A 40 11.03 -11.72 12.23
C ASN A 40 9.68 -12.37 11.91
N LEU A 41 9.50 -12.81 10.67
CA LEU A 41 8.24 -13.32 10.15
C LEU A 41 8.26 -14.83 9.83
N GLU A 42 9.38 -15.49 9.99
CA GLU A 42 9.45 -16.95 9.78
C GLU A 42 8.46 -17.67 10.68
N GLY A 43 7.67 -18.58 10.10
CA GLY A 43 6.62 -19.30 10.79
C GLY A 43 5.36 -18.48 11.13
N LYS A 44 5.32 -17.18 10.86
CA LYS A 44 4.19 -16.29 11.23
C LYS A 44 3.28 -15.90 10.08
N TRP A 45 3.59 -16.27 8.84
CA TRP A 45 2.90 -15.78 7.66
C TRP A 45 1.40 -16.14 7.58
N ASN A 46 0.94 -17.13 8.35
CA ASN A 46 -0.47 -17.51 8.42
C ASN A 46 -1.21 -16.90 9.63
N ASP A 47 -0.53 -16.08 10.42
CA ASP A 47 -1.10 -15.32 11.53
C ASP A 47 -0.99 -13.82 11.24
N TYR A 48 -2.06 -13.25 10.69
CA TYR A 48 -2.04 -11.85 10.27
C TYR A 48 -1.82 -10.89 11.44
N ILE A 49 -2.23 -11.24 12.67
CA ILE A 49 -2.01 -10.42 13.87
C ILE A 49 -0.52 -10.40 14.20
N ALA A 50 0.16 -11.55 14.12
CA ALA A 50 1.59 -11.65 14.34
C ALA A 50 2.37 -10.85 13.28
N VAL A 51 1.94 -10.92 12.01
CA VAL A 51 2.54 -10.12 10.93
C VAL A 51 2.35 -8.63 11.18
N GLN A 52 1.14 -8.19 11.51
CA GLN A 52 0.87 -6.78 11.82
C GLN A 52 1.72 -6.27 12.99
N LYS A 53 1.81 -7.04 14.08
CA LYS A 53 2.62 -6.67 15.25
C LYS A 53 4.09 -6.50 14.88
N GLU A 54 4.63 -7.41 14.08
CA GLU A 54 6.03 -7.35 13.67
C GLU A 54 6.30 -6.16 12.75
N VAL A 55 5.43 -5.90 11.78
CA VAL A 55 5.53 -4.72 10.91
C VAL A 55 5.50 -3.43 11.73
N LEU A 56 4.56 -3.30 12.65
CA LEU A 56 4.47 -2.12 13.51
C LEU A 56 5.69 -1.97 14.43
N ARG A 57 6.25 -3.09 14.91
CA ARG A 57 7.48 -3.08 15.71
C ARG A 57 8.64 -2.45 14.92
N VAL A 58 8.85 -2.91 13.69
CA VAL A 58 9.91 -2.38 12.82
C VAL A 58 9.67 -0.90 12.48
N LEU A 59 8.46 -0.53 12.09
CA LEU A 59 8.13 0.85 11.77
C LEU A 59 8.37 1.81 12.95
N ARG A 60 8.04 1.38 14.17
CA ARG A 60 8.31 2.18 15.38
C ARG A 60 9.80 2.29 15.67
N ALA A 61 10.56 1.21 15.51
CA ALA A 61 12.01 1.22 15.68
C ALA A 61 12.71 2.16 14.69
N GLU A 62 12.15 2.33 13.52
CA GLU A 62 12.64 3.26 12.48
C GLU A 62 12.08 4.69 12.61
N ASN A 63 11.38 5.01 13.70
CA ASN A 63 10.72 6.32 13.92
C ASN A 63 9.73 6.72 12.81
N PHE A 64 9.14 5.76 12.15
CA PHE A 64 8.28 5.95 10.98
C PHE A 64 7.08 6.88 11.24
N PHE A 65 6.54 6.86 12.47
CA PHE A 65 5.37 7.66 12.84
C PHE A 65 5.70 9.06 13.38
N ASN A 66 6.97 9.42 13.51
CA ASN A 66 7.37 10.74 14.03
C ASN A 66 7.04 11.87 13.07
N ASP A 67 7.26 11.64 11.77
CA ASP A 67 6.83 12.52 10.69
C ASP A 67 5.72 11.81 9.91
N ASN A 68 4.50 11.93 10.38
CA ASN A 68 3.39 11.12 9.95
C ASN A 68 2.44 11.80 8.96
N ILE A 69 2.70 13.06 8.59
CA ILE A 69 1.94 13.76 7.55
C ILE A 69 2.73 13.69 6.25
N VAL A 70 2.13 13.09 5.24
CA VAL A 70 2.64 13.06 3.87
C VAL A 70 1.85 14.06 3.04
N ILE A 71 2.56 14.87 2.26
CA ILE A 71 1.94 15.79 1.29
C ILE A 71 2.16 15.20 -0.09
N HIS A 72 1.07 14.92 -0.78
CA HIS A 72 1.12 14.46 -2.17
C HIS A 72 1.67 15.57 -3.08
N LYS A 73 2.70 15.24 -3.87
CA LYS A 73 3.51 16.24 -4.58
C LYS A 73 2.70 17.07 -5.58
N GLU A 74 1.81 16.46 -6.34
CA GLU A 74 1.07 17.15 -7.39
C GLU A 74 -0.22 17.81 -6.90
N SER A 75 -0.97 17.13 -6.02
CA SER A 75 -2.30 17.61 -5.58
C SER A 75 -2.27 18.43 -4.29
N GLY A 76 -1.19 18.35 -3.52
CA GLY A 76 -1.12 18.96 -2.19
C GLY A 76 -1.96 18.28 -1.12
N MET A 77 -2.56 17.13 -1.40
CA MET A 77 -3.34 16.38 -0.40
C MET A 77 -2.47 16.02 0.80
N MET A 78 -2.99 16.28 1.99
CA MET A 78 -2.36 15.87 3.25
C MET A 78 -2.88 14.50 3.66
N ILE A 79 -1.98 13.55 3.88
CA ILE A 79 -2.30 12.17 4.22
C ILE A 79 -1.59 11.81 5.52
N LYS A 80 -2.35 11.48 6.54
CA LYS A 80 -1.80 11.07 7.84
C LYS A 80 -1.58 9.57 7.88
N VAL A 81 -0.35 9.17 8.14
CA VAL A 81 0.06 7.77 8.28
C VAL A 81 0.12 7.42 9.76
N THR A 82 -0.78 6.54 10.20
CA THR A 82 -0.92 6.15 11.61
C THR A 82 -0.75 4.65 11.79
N PRO A 83 -0.42 4.17 13.01
CA PRO A 83 -0.41 2.73 13.29
C PRO A 83 -1.75 2.04 12.97
N ARG A 84 -2.87 2.72 13.17
CA ARG A 84 -4.19 2.22 12.78
C ARG A 84 -4.31 2.10 11.26
N GLY A 85 -3.90 3.13 10.52
CA GLY A 85 -3.92 3.12 9.06
C GLY A 85 -3.06 1.98 8.51
N ILE A 86 -1.88 1.75 9.07
CA ILE A 86 -1.02 0.61 8.68
C ILE A 86 -1.74 -0.72 8.93
N ARG A 87 -2.40 -0.90 10.07
CA ARG A 87 -3.19 -2.12 10.32
C ARG A 87 -4.30 -2.31 9.29
N GLU A 88 -4.99 -1.24 8.92
CA GLU A 88 -6.06 -1.27 7.92
C GLU A 88 -5.55 -1.69 6.52
N THR A 89 -4.28 -1.44 6.20
CA THR A 89 -3.69 -1.85 4.91
C THR A 89 -3.69 -3.36 4.69
N PHE A 90 -3.66 -4.14 5.75
CA PHE A 90 -3.71 -5.61 5.68
C PHE A 90 -5.09 -6.15 5.31
N GLY A 91 -6.14 -5.34 5.41
CA GLY A 91 -7.52 -5.77 5.31
C GLY A 91 -7.95 -6.58 6.54
N ASN A 92 -8.98 -7.41 6.39
CA ASN A 92 -9.37 -8.31 7.46
C ASN A 92 -8.48 -9.58 7.49
N GLY A 93 -8.40 -10.20 8.67
CA GLY A 93 -7.51 -11.34 8.88
C GLY A 93 -7.83 -12.54 8.00
N LYS A 94 -9.11 -12.81 7.75
CA LYS A 94 -9.53 -13.90 6.87
C LYS A 94 -8.97 -13.70 5.46
N ARG A 95 -9.12 -12.51 4.91
CA ARG A 95 -8.63 -12.18 3.57
C ARG A 95 -7.10 -12.26 3.50
N PHE A 96 -6.39 -11.71 4.48
CA PHE A 96 -4.93 -11.78 4.51
C PHE A 96 -4.44 -13.23 4.61
N ASN A 97 -5.03 -14.03 5.50
CA ASN A 97 -4.60 -15.42 5.72
C ASN A 97 -4.79 -16.31 4.48
N THR A 98 -5.76 -15.98 3.63
CA THR A 98 -6.00 -16.73 2.38
C THR A 98 -5.08 -16.32 1.22
N LEU A 99 -4.37 -15.20 1.33
CA LEU A 99 -3.43 -14.78 0.29
C LEU A 99 -2.28 -15.80 0.15
N PRO A 100 -1.79 -16.06 -1.06
CA PRO A 100 -0.54 -16.77 -1.27
C PRO A 100 0.62 -16.09 -0.54
N LYS A 101 1.58 -16.89 -0.08
CA LYS A 101 2.72 -16.39 0.72
C LYS A 101 3.49 -15.25 0.05
N HIS A 102 3.72 -15.35 -1.27
CA HIS A 102 4.45 -14.31 -2.01
C HIS A 102 3.72 -12.97 -2.00
N LEU A 103 2.37 -12.97 -2.03
CA LEU A 103 1.57 -11.74 -1.97
C LEU A 103 1.56 -11.11 -0.58
N LYS A 104 1.56 -11.93 0.47
CA LYS A 104 1.75 -11.46 1.84
C LYS A 104 3.10 -10.76 1.98
N LYS A 105 4.16 -11.37 1.46
CA LYS A 105 5.52 -10.80 1.45
C LYS A 105 5.58 -9.47 0.68
N MET A 106 4.99 -9.41 -0.50
CA MET A 106 4.91 -8.18 -1.30
C MET A 106 4.20 -7.06 -0.55
N LYS A 107 3.08 -7.36 0.08
CA LYS A 107 2.30 -6.40 0.86
C LYS A 107 3.13 -5.82 2.01
N VAL A 108 3.82 -6.66 2.76
CA VAL A 108 4.71 -6.24 3.84
C VAL A 108 5.87 -5.37 3.33
N ALA A 109 6.53 -5.78 2.25
CA ALA A 109 7.61 -5.00 1.66
C ALA A 109 7.14 -3.60 1.20
N THR A 110 5.95 -3.52 0.62
CA THR A 110 5.37 -2.26 0.14
C THR A 110 5.05 -1.28 1.29
N ILE A 111 4.62 -1.77 2.44
CA ILE A 111 4.21 -0.93 3.57
C ILE A 111 5.34 -0.02 4.05
N LEU A 112 6.59 -0.46 4.05
CA LEU A 112 7.72 0.37 4.46
C LEU A 112 7.91 1.61 3.59
N TYR A 113 7.51 1.54 2.35
CA TYR A 113 7.68 2.60 1.35
C TYR A 113 6.40 3.40 1.11
N ILE A 114 5.38 3.19 1.95
CA ILE A 114 4.07 3.79 1.74
C ILE A 114 4.12 5.32 1.67
N LYS A 115 4.98 5.96 2.47
CA LYS A 115 5.14 7.42 2.42
C LYS A 115 5.66 7.90 1.06
N THR A 116 6.64 7.21 0.49
CA THR A 116 7.15 7.51 -0.85
C THR A 116 6.07 7.33 -1.91
N LEU A 117 5.32 6.23 -1.84
CA LEU A 117 4.23 5.94 -2.78
C LEU A 117 3.10 6.96 -2.70
N LEU A 118 2.75 7.40 -1.50
CA LEU A 118 1.74 8.44 -1.28
C LEU A 118 2.21 9.82 -1.77
N THR A 119 3.51 10.10 -1.71
CA THR A 119 4.07 11.37 -2.16
C THR A 119 4.07 11.48 -3.68
N THR A 120 4.42 10.41 -4.38
CA THR A 120 4.76 10.42 -5.81
C THR A 120 3.77 9.70 -6.72
N GLY A 121 2.82 8.95 -6.18
CA GLY A 121 1.81 8.23 -6.96
C GLY A 121 0.85 9.18 -7.69
N ASN A 122 0.14 8.66 -8.68
CA ASN A 122 -0.87 9.41 -9.41
C ASN A 122 -2.20 9.38 -8.69
N VAL A 123 -2.79 10.54 -8.46
CA VAL A 123 -4.16 10.62 -7.93
C VAL A 123 -5.14 10.31 -9.05
N LEU A 124 -5.98 9.31 -8.82
CA LEU A 124 -7.09 9.03 -9.72
C LEU A 124 -8.22 10.02 -9.47
N SER A 125 -8.78 10.56 -10.54
CA SER A 125 -9.74 11.68 -10.51
C SER A 125 -11.10 11.33 -9.91
N ASP A 126 -11.37 10.06 -9.64
CA ASP A 126 -12.69 9.61 -9.21
C ASP A 126 -12.76 9.62 -7.67
N ASN A 127 -13.32 10.69 -7.12
CA ASN A 127 -13.82 10.67 -5.77
C ASN A 127 -15.06 9.78 -5.73
N VAL A 128 -14.89 8.57 -5.25
CA VAL A 128 -16.02 7.67 -5.05
C VAL A 128 -16.60 7.97 -3.67
N GLU A 129 -17.84 8.45 -3.64
CA GLU A 129 -18.58 8.58 -2.39
C GLU A 129 -18.79 7.19 -1.78
N ASN A 130 -18.60 7.10 -0.47
CA ASN A 130 -18.88 5.86 0.24
C ASN A 130 -20.38 5.64 0.31
N TYR A 131 -20.87 4.60 -0.33
CA TYR A 131 -22.28 4.22 -0.31
C TYR A 131 -22.76 3.63 1.02
N HIS A 132 -21.87 3.41 1.99
CA HIS A 132 -22.28 3.02 3.33
C HIS A 132 -22.76 4.25 4.10
N THR A 133 -24.06 4.35 4.21
CA THR A 133 -24.87 5.52 4.53
C THR A 133 -24.74 6.11 5.93
N SER A 134 -23.97 5.56 6.83
CA SER A 134 -23.90 6.06 8.21
C SER A 134 -22.80 7.10 8.48
N ASN A 135 -21.81 7.21 7.60
CA ASN A 135 -20.74 8.19 7.70
C ASN A 135 -20.31 8.55 6.27
N SER A 136 -20.71 9.70 5.83
CA SER A 136 -20.24 10.29 4.57
C SER A 136 -18.73 10.52 4.64
N ALA A 137 -17.96 9.52 4.17
CA ALA A 137 -16.52 9.60 3.98
C ALA A 137 -16.23 9.79 2.49
N THR A 138 -15.23 10.61 2.20
CA THR A 138 -14.71 10.75 0.84
C THR A 138 -13.52 9.83 0.67
N PHE A 139 -13.50 9.05 -0.40
CA PHE A 139 -12.37 8.22 -0.79
C PHE A 139 -11.61 8.86 -1.94
N ALA A 140 -10.32 8.69 -1.93
CA ALA A 140 -9.46 8.98 -3.06
C ALA A 140 -8.50 7.80 -3.27
N TYR A 141 -7.99 7.70 -4.48
CA TYR A 141 -7.11 6.60 -4.87
C TYR A 141 -5.80 7.16 -5.39
N ILE A 142 -4.70 6.58 -4.92
CA ILE A 142 -3.36 6.85 -5.42
C ILE A 142 -2.87 5.60 -6.13
N SER A 143 -2.59 5.72 -7.41
CA SER A 143 -2.10 4.64 -8.25
C SER A 143 -0.61 4.83 -8.55
N THR A 144 0.15 3.79 -8.41
CA THR A 144 1.59 3.78 -8.71
C THR A 144 2.02 2.39 -9.16
N ASN A 145 3.25 2.30 -9.65
CA ASN A 145 3.88 1.03 -9.99
C ASN A 145 5.15 0.87 -9.17
N ILE A 146 5.42 -0.36 -8.75
CA ILE A 146 6.68 -0.73 -8.12
C ILE A 146 7.29 -1.94 -8.83
N TYR A 147 8.61 -2.00 -8.87
CA TYR A 147 9.33 -3.20 -9.26
C TYR A 147 9.65 -4.03 -8.02
N ILE A 148 9.27 -5.28 -8.04
CA ILE A 148 9.62 -6.25 -7.02
C ILE A 148 10.27 -7.45 -7.70
N ASN A 149 11.54 -7.71 -7.39
CA ASN A 149 12.34 -8.74 -8.05
C ASN A 149 12.29 -8.62 -9.58
N ASP A 150 12.47 -7.39 -10.09
CA ASP A 150 12.45 -7.04 -11.52
C ASP A 150 11.10 -7.25 -12.24
N ILE A 151 10.03 -7.51 -11.51
CA ILE A 151 8.67 -7.60 -12.03
C ILE A 151 7.88 -6.35 -11.64
N LEU A 152 7.22 -5.73 -12.61
CA LEU A 152 6.40 -4.54 -12.39
C LEU A 152 5.03 -4.91 -11.80
N TYR A 153 4.70 -4.31 -10.66
CA TYR A 153 3.40 -4.47 -10.01
C TYR A 153 2.67 -3.14 -9.90
N PRO A 154 1.44 -3.06 -10.42
CA PRO A 154 0.58 -1.92 -10.14
C PRO A 154 0.07 -1.96 -8.70
N ILE A 155 0.13 -0.82 -8.03
CA ILE A 155 -0.32 -0.64 -6.66
C ILE A 155 -1.40 0.44 -6.65
N ARG A 156 -2.49 0.20 -5.95
CA ARG A 156 -3.50 1.20 -5.63
C ARG A 156 -3.63 1.37 -4.12
N ILE A 157 -3.44 2.58 -3.65
CA ILE A 157 -3.62 2.93 -2.25
C ILE A 157 -4.95 3.68 -2.13
N THR A 158 -5.85 3.14 -1.35
CA THR A 158 -7.10 3.82 -0.99
C THR A 158 -6.88 4.65 0.25
N ILE A 159 -7.21 5.93 0.16
CA ILE A 159 -7.20 6.86 1.28
C ILE A 159 -8.62 7.38 1.51
N LYS A 160 -8.95 7.70 2.75
CA LYS A 160 -10.27 8.21 3.13
C LYS A 160 -10.17 9.39 4.06
N LYS A 161 -11.11 10.33 3.96
CA LYS A 161 -11.30 11.41 4.94
C LYS A 161 -12.76 11.50 5.37
N LYS A 162 -12.99 12.03 6.56
CA LYS A 162 -14.32 12.45 6.99
C LYS A 162 -14.73 13.71 6.24
N VAL A 163 -16.03 13.90 6.02
CA VAL A 163 -16.59 15.00 5.21
C VAL A 163 -16.10 16.40 5.61
N ASN A 164 -15.89 16.63 6.90
CA ASN A 164 -15.45 17.95 7.40
C ASN A 164 -13.95 17.99 7.72
N SER A 165 -13.16 17.07 7.20
CA SER A 165 -11.72 17.03 7.41
C SER A 165 -10.97 17.30 6.11
N ASN A 166 -9.84 18.01 6.22
CA ASN A 166 -8.90 18.19 5.11
C ASN A 166 -7.78 17.15 5.11
N ILE A 167 -7.80 16.22 6.09
CA ILE A 167 -6.76 15.21 6.25
C ILE A 167 -7.30 13.86 5.85
N PHE A 168 -6.60 13.19 4.94
CA PHE A 168 -6.84 11.81 4.57
C PHE A 168 -6.08 10.86 5.49
N TYR A 169 -6.58 9.63 5.59
CA TYR A 169 -5.94 8.51 6.28
C TYR A 169 -5.84 7.33 5.32
N ILE A 170 -4.81 6.52 5.48
CA ILE A 170 -4.68 5.29 4.70
C ILE A 170 -5.81 4.34 5.11
N HIS A 171 -6.45 3.76 4.12
CA HIS A 171 -7.53 2.79 4.31
C HIS A 171 -7.15 1.39 3.84
N TYR A 172 -6.56 1.26 2.66
CA TYR A 172 -6.23 -0.04 2.10
C TYR A 172 -5.14 0.07 1.02
N ILE A 173 -4.33 -0.98 0.88
CA ILE A 173 -3.40 -1.15 -0.24
C ILE A 173 -3.84 -2.36 -1.04
N ASP A 174 -4.03 -2.15 -2.33
CA ASP A 174 -4.35 -3.18 -3.28
C ASP A 174 -3.24 -3.31 -4.32
N THR A 175 -2.88 -4.54 -4.63
CA THR A 175 -1.99 -4.90 -5.72
C THR A 175 -2.85 -5.45 -6.84
N LYS A 176 -3.05 -4.71 -7.89
CA LYS A 176 -3.87 -5.13 -9.03
C LYS A 176 -3.06 -5.86 -10.08
#